data_1317636e5758001eab56f1494ec9fd65
#
_entry.id   1317636e5758001eab56f1494ec9fd65
#
_cell.length_a   1.000
_cell.length_b   1.000
_cell.length_c   1.000
_cell.angle_alpha   90.00
_cell.angle_beta   90.00
_cell.angle_gamma   90.00
#
_symmetry.space_group_name_H-M   'P 1'
#
loop_
_entity.id
_entity.type
_entity.pdbx_description
1 polymer ?
#
loop_
_entity_poly.entity_id
_entity_poly.type
_entity_poly.pdbx_seq_one_letter_code
_entity_poly.pdbx_strand_id
1 'polypeptide(L)'
;MLDATRIFATALFAGALAAPSIRAADIDRSAVDFKTPAEIKWVRNAAGTNEQAVLFGDPNKPGPYVVRLKWLPGNMSRPHFHPNDRFFIVISGTWWMGTGEKFDPDSTVGAPAGSYVIHHAGKVHYDGAKGEEVVIQVSGMGPATSTPAEKR
;
A
#
# COMPACT_ATOMS: atom_id res chain seq x y z
N MET A 1 33.55 -47.07 48.84
CA MET A 1 33.68 -46.59 47.45
C MET A 1 32.56 -45.64 47.20
N LEU A 2 32.82 -44.36 47.26
CA LEU A 2 31.85 -43.30 47.03
C LEU A 2 32.13 -42.70 45.66
N ASP A 3 31.13 -42.83 44.74
CA ASP A 3 31.21 -42.32 43.38
C ASP A 3 30.63 -40.89 43.36
N ALA A 4 31.45 -39.93 43.01
CA ALA A 4 31.09 -38.52 43.01
C ALA A 4 30.72 -38.10 41.58
N THR A 5 29.42 -38.08 41.28
CA THR A 5 28.89 -37.59 40.01
C THR A 5 28.98 -36.05 39.94
N ARG A 6 29.90 -35.55 39.11
CA ARG A 6 30.04 -34.10 38.84
C ARG A 6 28.97 -33.65 37.83
N ILE A 7 28.04 -32.82 38.28
CA ILE A 7 27.09 -32.14 37.44
C ILE A 7 27.76 -30.88 36.89
N PHE A 8 27.99 -30.84 35.56
CA PHE A 8 28.41 -29.63 34.86
C PHE A 8 27.17 -28.78 34.53
N ALA A 9 27.04 -27.65 35.18
CA ALA A 9 26.02 -26.65 34.81
C ALA A 9 26.57 -25.79 33.68
N THR A 10 25.96 -25.93 32.49
CA THR A 10 26.25 -25.09 31.31
C THR A 10 25.44 -23.79 31.42
N ALA A 11 26.10 -22.70 31.73
CA ALA A 11 25.47 -21.38 31.73
C ALA A 11 25.30 -20.90 30.27
N LEU A 12 24.06 -20.83 29.80
CA LEU A 12 23.73 -20.16 28.53
C LEU A 12 23.81 -18.63 28.73
N PHE A 13 24.83 -18.01 28.15
CA PHE A 13 24.91 -16.56 28.03
C PHE A 13 24.01 -16.12 26.86
N ALA A 14 22.83 -15.62 27.15
CA ALA A 14 21.98 -14.93 26.18
C ALA A 14 22.55 -13.52 25.97
N GLY A 15 23.39 -13.35 24.95
CA GLY A 15 23.87 -12.05 24.52
C GLY A 15 22.72 -11.28 23.85
N ALA A 16 22.18 -10.27 24.51
CA ALA A 16 21.25 -9.33 23.88
C ALA A 16 22.03 -8.51 22.84
N LEU A 17 21.82 -8.78 21.56
CA LEU A 17 22.27 -7.93 20.46
C LEU A 17 21.49 -6.62 20.53
N ALA A 18 22.10 -5.56 21.07
CA ALA A 18 21.57 -4.22 20.99
C ALA A 18 21.55 -3.80 19.51
N ALA A 19 20.36 -3.63 18.94
CA ALA A 19 20.21 -3.06 17.62
C ALA A 19 20.81 -1.63 17.62
N PRO A 20 21.63 -1.27 16.60
CA PRO A 20 22.19 0.07 16.54
C PRO A 20 21.03 1.07 16.49
N SER A 21 20.98 1.98 17.45
CA SER A 21 20.06 3.11 17.40
C SER A 21 20.49 4.01 16.24
N ILE A 22 19.72 4.02 15.15
CA ILE A 22 19.88 4.99 14.07
C ILE A 22 19.57 6.35 14.68
N ARG A 23 20.60 7.10 15.03
CA ARG A 23 20.47 8.49 15.45
C ARG A 23 20.01 9.27 14.22
N ALA A 24 18.78 9.75 14.24
CA ALA A 24 18.29 10.63 13.18
C ALA A 24 19.20 11.87 13.15
N ALA A 25 19.82 12.13 12.00
CA ALA A 25 20.50 13.39 11.78
C ALA A 25 19.45 14.52 11.78
N ASP A 26 19.80 15.68 12.32
CA ASP A 26 18.97 16.87 12.14
C ASP A 26 18.91 17.21 10.66
N ILE A 27 17.71 17.11 10.08
CA ILE A 27 17.46 17.44 8.69
C ILE A 27 16.67 18.75 8.60
N ASP A 28 17.08 19.62 7.70
CA ASP A 28 16.34 20.83 7.40
C ASP A 28 15.01 20.47 6.70
N ARG A 29 13.91 20.56 7.45
CA ARG A 29 12.56 20.25 6.97
C ARG A 29 12.04 21.22 5.91
N SER A 30 12.66 22.38 5.74
CA SER A 30 12.35 23.31 4.64
C SER A 30 12.95 22.85 3.32
N ALA A 31 14.04 22.07 3.35
CA ALA A 31 14.69 21.50 2.18
C ALA A 31 14.17 20.09 1.84
N VAL A 32 13.87 19.27 2.87
CA VAL A 32 13.43 17.88 2.67
C VAL A 32 12.31 17.55 3.67
N ASP A 33 11.13 17.23 3.16
CA ASP A 33 10.04 16.66 3.96
C ASP A 33 9.93 15.14 3.71
N PHE A 34 9.74 14.37 4.78
CA PHE A 34 9.52 12.94 4.70
C PHE A 34 8.58 12.46 5.80
N LYS A 35 7.92 11.33 5.53
CA LYS A 35 7.10 10.60 6.50
C LYS A 35 7.57 9.16 6.58
N THR A 36 7.87 8.71 7.79
CA THR A 36 8.10 7.29 8.05
C THR A 36 6.78 6.50 7.95
N PRO A 37 6.80 5.18 7.78
CA PRO A 37 5.57 4.38 7.77
C PRO A 37 4.68 4.58 9.00
N ALA A 38 5.27 4.82 10.18
CA ALA A 38 4.55 5.04 11.43
C ALA A 38 3.82 6.40 11.49
N GLU A 39 4.26 7.38 10.69
CA GLU A 39 3.66 8.73 10.62
C GLU A 39 2.54 8.83 9.58
N ILE A 40 2.35 7.79 8.75
CA ILE A 40 1.29 7.74 7.74
C ILE A 40 -0.05 7.51 8.42
N LYS A 41 -0.95 8.49 8.29
CA LYS A 41 -2.29 8.43 8.86
C LYS A 41 -3.26 7.84 7.84
N TRP A 42 -3.73 6.64 8.11
CA TRP A 42 -4.70 5.96 7.29
C TRP A 42 -6.13 6.34 7.68
N VAL A 43 -6.97 6.58 6.69
CA VAL A 43 -8.39 6.86 6.85
C VAL A 43 -9.17 5.79 6.09
N ARG A 44 -10.00 5.03 6.80
CA ARG A 44 -10.85 4.00 6.22
C ARG A 44 -12.02 4.63 5.48
N ASN A 45 -12.36 4.12 4.30
CA ASN A 45 -13.54 4.56 3.57
C ASN A 45 -14.84 4.09 4.27
N ALA A 46 -15.96 4.73 3.96
CA ALA A 46 -17.25 4.43 4.59
C ALA A 46 -17.72 2.98 4.34
N ALA A 47 -17.35 2.37 3.23
CA ALA A 47 -17.68 0.99 2.90
C ALA A 47 -16.81 -0.05 3.63
N GLY A 48 -15.71 0.37 4.30
CA GLY A 48 -14.81 -0.51 5.01
C GLY A 48 -13.92 -1.37 4.11
N THR A 49 -13.82 -1.06 2.81
CA THR A 49 -13.14 -1.89 1.81
C THR A 49 -11.67 -1.53 1.63
N ASN A 50 -11.30 -0.29 1.90
CA ASN A 50 -9.94 0.23 1.77
C ASN A 50 -9.65 1.35 2.77
N GLU A 51 -8.37 1.66 2.91
CA GLU A 51 -7.88 2.81 3.66
C GLU A 51 -7.03 3.70 2.74
N GLN A 52 -7.08 5.01 2.95
CA GLN A 52 -6.36 5.99 2.16
C GLN A 52 -5.53 6.89 3.05
N ALA A 53 -4.33 7.25 2.59
CA ALA A 53 -3.47 8.24 3.23
C ALA A 53 -2.98 9.25 2.18
N VAL A 54 -3.31 10.53 2.36
CA VAL A 54 -2.80 11.60 1.52
C VAL A 54 -1.38 11.94 1.98
N LEU A 55 -0.41 11.79 1.08
CA LEU A 55 1.00 12.10 1.34
C LEU A 55 1.37 13.50 0.86
N PHE A 56 0.80 13.93 -0.28
CA PHE A 56 1.02 15.24 -0.87
C PHE A 56 -0.21 15.72 -1.63
N GLY A 57 -0.44 17.02 -1.64
CA GLY A 57 -1.54 17.67 -2.38
C GLY A 57 -2.93 17.33 -1.84
N ASP A 58 -3.94 17.57 -2.67
CA ASP A 58 -5.34 17.24 -2.38
C ASP A 58 -5.93 16.55 -3.62
N PRO A 59 -6.26 15.24 -3.56
CA PRO A 59 -6.81 14.53 -4.70
C PRO A 59 -8.18 15.05 -5.17
N ASN A 60 -8.85 15.86 -4.37
CA ASN A 60 -10.16 16.44 -4.73
C ASN A 60 -10.07 17.80 -5.43
N LYS A 61 -8.88 18.37 -5.54
CA LYS A 61 -8.64 19.71 -6.14
C LYS A 61 -7.74 19.62 -7.37
N PRO A 62 -7.78 20.61 -8.27
CA PRO A 62 -6.79 20.72 -9.34
C PRO A 62 -5.37 20.80 -8.78
N GLY A 63 -4.44 20.11 -9.42
CA GLY A 63 -3.02 20.07 -9.05
C GLY A 63 -2.50 18.65 -8.81
N PRO A 64 -1.18 18.50 -8.59
CA PRO A 64 -0.57 17.21 -8.34
C PRO A 64 -0.93 16.68 -6.96
N TYR A 65 -1.10 15.35 -6.86
CA TYR A 65 -1.30 14.66 -5.61
C TYR A 65 -0.49 13.37 -5.54
N VAL A 66 -0.21 12.92 -4.32
CA VAL A 66 0.30 11.58 -4.01
C VAL A 66 -0.51 11.00 -2.86
N VAL A 67 -1.05 9.80 -3.07
CA VAL A 67 -1.89 9.08 -2.11
C VAL A 67 -1.40 7.65 -1.99
N ARG A 68 -1.43 7.08 -0.80
CA ARG A 68 -1.39 5.62 -0.64
C ARG A 68 -2.79 5.07 -0.43
N LEU A 69 -3.05 3.96 -1.09
CA LEU A 69 -4.25 3.14 -0.92
C LEU A 69 -3.85 1.79 -0.37
N LYS A 70 -4.63 1.32 0.59
CA LYS A 70 -4.52 0.00 1.17
C LYS A 70 -5.84 -0.73 0.93
N TRP A 71 -5.83 -1.70 0.03
CA TRP A 71 -6.96 -2.59 -0.18
C TRP A 71 -6.96 -3.70 0.88
N LEU A 72 -8.10 -3.87 1.55
CA LEU A 72 -8.27 -4.97 2.50
C LEU A 72 -8.56 -6.28 1.76
N PRO A 73 -8.16 -7.45 2.29
CA PRO A 73 -8.35 -8.73 1.63
C PRO A 73 -9.80 -8.95 1.18
N GLY A 74 -9.99 -9.49 -0.03
CA GLY A 74 -11.29 -9.79 -0.61
C GLY A 74 -12.05 -8.59 -1.16
N ASN A 75 -11.45 -7.40 -1.21
CA ASN A 75 -12.13 -6.18 -1.66
C ASN A 75 -11.55 -5.66 -2.96
N MET A 76 -12.45 -5.32 -3.88
CA MET A 76 -12.11 -4.73 -5.18
C MET A 76 -13.07 -3.60 -5.52
N SER A 77 -12.60 -2.62 -6.30
CA SER A 77 -13.48 -1.63 -6.94
C SER A 77 -14.39 -2.29 -7.98
N ARG A 78 -15.50 -1.63 -8.28
CA ARG A 78 -16.34 -2.00 -9.44
C ARG A 78 -15.82 -1.26 -10.68
N PRO A 79 -16.16 -1.71 -11.92
CA PRO A 79 -15.78 -1.04 -13.15
C PRO A 79 -16.05 0.46 -13.12
N HIS A 80 -14.99 1.23 -13.34
CA HIS A 80 -15.01 2.69 -13.30
C HIS A 80 -13.86 3.25 -14.14
N PHE A 81 -13.85 4.57 -14.35
CA PHE A 81 -12.76 5.29 -14.98
C PHE A 81 -12.49 6.63 -14.29
N HIS A 82 -11.33 7.21 -14.58
CA HIS A 82 -10.90 8.52 -14.08
C HIS A 82 -10.65 9.49 -15.24
N PRO A 83 -10.79 10.82 -15.03
CA PRO A 83 -10.60 11.81 -16.09
C PRO A 83 -9.14 12.00 -16.50
N ASN A 84 -8.18 11.68 -15.61
CA ASN A 84 -6.74 11.88 -15.82
C ASN A 84 -5.98 10.56 -15.69
N ASP A 85 -4.81 10.48 -16.32
CA ASP A 85 -3.86 9.37 -16.10
C ASP A 85 -3.45 9.32 -14.62
N ARG A 86 -3.29 8.09 -14.13
CA ARG A 86 -2.84 7.81 -12.76
C ARG A 86 -1.69 6.83 -12.81
N PHE A 87 -0.65 7.12 -12.04
CA PHE A 87 0.61 6.38 -12.01
C PHE A 87 0.77 5.68 -10.67
N PHE A 88 1.01 4.37 -10.70
CA PHE A 88 1.01 3.55 -9.50
C PHE A 88 2.33 2.80 -9.33
N ILE A 89 2.69 2.59 -8.07
CA ILE A 89 3.69 1.62 -7.65
C ILE A 89 3.05 0.71 -6.62
N VAL A 90 3.18 -0.60 -6.81
CA VAL A 90 2.79 -1.59 -5.80
C VAL A 90 3.86 -1.65 -4.72
N ILE A 91 3.51 -1.34 -3.48
CA ILE A 91 4.44 -1.30 -2.34
C ILE A 91 4.50 -2.66 -1.65
N SER A 92 3.35 -3.30 -1.43
CA SER A 92 3.27 -4.63 -0.81
C SER A 92 2.06 -5.41 -1.29
N GLY A 93 2.12 -6.74 -1.21
CA GLY A 93 1.10 -7.65 -1.69
C GLY A 93 1.05 -7.77 -3.21
N THR A 94 -0.01 -8.37 -3.72
CA THR A 94 -0.30 -8.52 -5.16
C THR A 94 -1.56 -7.74 -5.50
N TRP A 95 -1.43 -6.69 -6.30
CA TRP A 95 -2.55 -5.88 -6.76
C TRP A 95 -3.20 -6.49 -7.98
N TRP A 96 -4.48 -6.83 -7.88
CA TRP A 96 -5.24 -7.49 -8.94
C TRP A 96 -6.05 -6.47 -9.72
N MET A 97 -5.95 -6.53 -11.07
CA MET A 97 -6.56 -5.56 -11.97
C MET A 97 -7.28 -6.26 -13.12
N GLY A 98 -8.44 -5.73 -13.48
CA GLY A 98 -9.20 -6.12 -14.66
C GLY A 98 -9.64 -4.89 -15.47
N THR A 99 -10.06 -5.12 -16.70
CA THR A 99 -10.50 -4.08 -17.63
C THR A 99 -11.88 -4.38 -18.21
N GLY A 100 -12.55 -3.36 -18.73
CA GLY A 100 -13.89 -3.48 -19.30
C GLY A 100 -15.01 -3.21 -18.30
N GLU A 101 -16.23 -3.17 -18.84
CA GLU A 101 -17.43 -2.72 -18.12
C GLU A 101 -18.11 -3.85 -17.32
N LYS A 102 -17.74 -5.12 -17.56
CA LYS A 102 -18.23 -6.27 -16.79
C LYS A 102 -17.26 -6.58 -15.67
N PHE A 103 -17.76 -6.62 -14.44
CA PHE A 103 -16.95 -7.04 -13.31
C PHE A 103 -16.73 -8.56 -13.30
N ASP A 104 -15.46 -8.96 -13.40
CA ASP A 104 -15.06 -10.36 -13.38
C ASP A 104 -13.74 -10.51 -12.57
N PRO A 105 -13.82 -10.71 -11.26
CA PRO A 105 -12.63 -10.81 -10.42
C PRO A 105 -11.74 -12.02 -10.74
N ASP A 106 -12.29 -13.05 -11.39
CA ASP A 106 -11.53 -14.25 -11.77
C ASP A 106 -10.65 -13.99 -13.00
N SER A 107 -11.05 -13.06 -13.87
CA SER A 107 -10.30 -12.64 -15.07
C SER A 107 -9.37 -11.45 -14.81
N THR A 108 -8.77 -11.37 -13.63
CA THR A 108 -7.84 -10.28 -13.27
C THR A 108 -6.39 -10.72 -13.35
N VAL A 109 -5.49 -9.77 -13.64
CA VAL A 109 -4.03 -9.95 -13.66
C VAL A 109 -3.44 -9.37 -12.38
N GLY A 110 -2.55 -10.13 -11.73
CA GLY A 110 -1.85 -9.71 -10.52
C GLY A 110 -0.54 -8.99 -10.81
N ALA A 111 -0.34 -7.83 -10.20
CA ALA A 111 0.91 -7.08 -10.18
C ALA A 111 1.55 -7.19 -8.79
N PRO A 112 2.68 -7.88 -8.62
CA PRO A 112 3.37 -8.01 -7.33
C PRO A 112 4.04 -6.71 -6.89
N ALA A 113 4.49 -6.66 -5.63
CA ALA A 113 5.27 -5.55 -5.09
C ALA A 113 6.47 -5.19 -6.00
N GLY A 114 6.71 -3.89 -6.20
CA GLY A 114 7.69 -3.33 -7.14
C GLY A 114 7.14 -3.08 -8.55
N SER A 115 5.94 -3.56 -8.88
CA SER A 115 5.33 -3.30 -10.19
C SER A 115 4.98 -1.82 -10.35
N TYR A 116 5.16 -1.32 -11.59
CA TYR A 116 4.68 -0.03 -12.05
C TYR A 116 3.45 -0.21 -12.95
N VAL A 117 2.41 0.58 -12.72
CA VAL A 117 1.13 0.48 -13.44
C VAL A 117 0.64 1.87 -13.82
N ILE A 118 0.00 1.98 -15.00
CA ILE A 118 -0.69 3.21 -15.43
C ILE A 118 -2.16 2.87 -15.66
N HIS A 119 -3.05 3.63 -15.05
CA HIS A 119 -4.46 3.69 -15.46
C HIS A 119 -4.63 4.91 -16.37
N HIS A 120 -4.94 4.65 -17.62
CA HIS A 120 -5.13 5.70 -18.62
C HIS A 120 -6.47 6.42 -18.44
N ALA A 121 -6.46 7.73 -18.69
CA ALA A 121 -7.63 8.58 -18.64
C ALA A 121 -8.79 8.01 -19.47
N GLY A 122 -9.99 7.98 -18.91
CA GLY A 122 -11.21 7.53 -19.57
C GLY A 122 -11.29 6.02 -19.86
N LYS A 123 -10.30 5.23 -19.45
CA LYS A 123 -10.31 3.77 -19.69
C LYS A 123 -10.88 3.03 -18.49
N VAL A 124 -11.87 2.18 -18.77
CA VAL A 124 -12.60 1.43 -17.74
C VAL A 124 -11.73 0.30 -17.19
N HIS A 125 -11.63 0.28 -15.88
CA HIS A 125 -10.90 -0.73 -15.11
C HIS A 125 -11.59 -1.01 -13.77
N TYR A 126 -11.14 -2.07 -13.10
CA TYR A 126 -11.44 -2.39 -11.71
C TYR A 126 -10.23 -3.07 -11.09
N ASP A 127 -10.03 -2.88 -9.79
CA ASP A 127 -8.82 -3.33 -9.12
C ASP A 127 -9.04 -3.55 -7.62
N GLY A 128 -8.11 -4.27 -6.98
CA GLY A 128 -8.19 -4.49 -5.54
C GLY A 128 -7.31 -5.63 -5.05
N ALA A 129 -7.71 -6.21 -3.94
CA ALA A 129 -7.03 -7.28 -3.23
C ALA A 129 -7.85 -8.57 -3.24
N LYS A 130 -7.20 -9.71 -3.45
CA LYS A 130 -7.81 -11.05 -3.27
C LYS A 130 -7.54 -11.59 -1.86
N GLY A 131 -6.60 -12.48 -1.69
CA GLY A 131 -6.37 -13.19 -0.43
C GLY A 131 -5.53 -12.45 0.61
N GLU A 132 -4.86 -11.35 0.23
CA GLU A 132 -3.97 -10.59 1.10
C GLU A 132 -4.21 -9.08 1.00
N GLU A 133 -3.75 -8.33 2.00
CA GLU A 133 -3.74 -6.86 1.95
C GLU A 133 -2.76 -6.37 0.89
N VAL A 134 -3.14 -5.32 0.16
CA VAL A 134 -2.30 -4.69 -0.87
C VAL A 134 -2.14 -3.21 -0.57
N VAL A 135 -0.90 -2.74 -0.57
CA VAL A 135 -0.59 -1.30 -0.50
C VAL A 135 -0.03 -0.82 -1.82
N ILE A 136 -0.66 0.19 -2.39
CA ILE A 136 -0.22 0.87 -3.61
C ILE A 136 -0.02 2.36 -3.33
N GLN A 137 0.89 2.99 -4.05
CA GLN A 137 1.01 4.44 -4.08
C GLN A 137 0.57 4.94 -5.45
N VAL A 138 -0.31 5.92 -5.48
CA VAL A 138 -0.80 6.57 -6.69
C VAL A 138 -0.38 8.04 -6.70
N SER A 139 0.05 8.51 -7.87
CA SER A 139 0.27 9.91 -8.18
C SER A 139 -0.50 10.30 -9.44
N GLY A 140 -0.90 11.55 -9.53
CA GLY A 140 -1.63 12.07 -10.69
C GLY A 140 -1.98 13.54 -10.55
N MET A 141 -2.79 14.01 -11.47
CA MET A 141 -3.39 15.36 -11.44
C MET A 141 -4.83 15.25 -10.96
N GLY A 142 -5.19 16.03 -9.96
CA GLY A 142 -6.57 16.13 -9.48
C GLY A 142 -7.42 17.08 -10.33
N PRO A 143 -8.75 17.04 -10.17
CA PRO A 143 -9.46 16.18 -9.23
C PRO A 143 -9.47 14.70 -9.66
N ALA A 144 -9.23 13.81 -8.70
CA ALA A 144 -9.18 12.36 -8.90
C ALA A 144 -10.58 11.73 -8.74
N THR A 145 -11.55 12.26 -9.47
CA THR A 145 -12.93 11.74 -9.47
C THR A 145 -12.99 10.35 -10.11
N SER A 146 -13.94 9.54 -9.66
CA SER A 146 -14.23 8.22 -10.22
C SER A 146 -15.64 8.22 -10.80
N THR A 147 -15.79 7.75 -12.04
CA THR A 147 -17.08 7.61 -12.72
C THR A 147 -17.40 6.12 -12.87
N PRO A 148 -18.52 5.63 -12.29
CA PRO A 148 -18.96 4.24 -12.47
C PRO A 148 -19.22 3.93 -13.95
N ALA A 149 -18.84 2.73 -14.38
CA ALA A 149 -18.98 2.28 -15.77
C ALA A 149 -19.45 0.82 -15.88
N GLU A 150 -19.88 0.22 -14.77
CA GLU A 150 -20.32 -1.17 -14.77
C GLU A 150 -21.61 -1.35 -15.56
N LYS A 151 -21.58 -2.29 -16.52
CA LYS A 151 -22.77 -2.81 -17.19
C LYS A 151 -23.22 -4.12 -16.55
N ARG A 152 -24.52 -4.20 -16.29
CA ARG A 152 -25.17 -5.42 -15.78
C ARG A 152 -25.50 -6.37 -16.91
#